data_b6c7c43bb6c5c8f024248de367fdc581
#
_entry.id   b6c7c43bb6c5c8f024248de367fdc581
#
_cell.length_a   1.000
_cell.length_b   1.000
_cell.length_c   1.000
_cell.angle_alpha   90.00
_cell.angle_beta   90.00
_cell.angle_gamma   90.00
#
_symmetry.space_group_name_H-M   'P 1'
#
loop_
_entity.id
_entity.type
_entity.pdbx_description
1 polymer ?
#
loop_
_entity_poly.entity_id
_entity_poly.type
_entity_poly.pdbx_seq_one_letter_code
_entity_poly.pdbx_strand_id
1 'polypeptide(L)' 'MSFETIVTVVVIVLIVLFVLGFFGRGRMRG' A
#
# COMPACT_ATOMS: atom_id res chain seq x y z
N MET A 1 9.06 -2.64 19.09
CA MET A 1 8.09 -3.11 18.09
C MET A 1 8.01 -4.61 18.09
N SER A 2 6.83 -5.12 18.13
CA SER A 2 6.67 -6.56 18.15
C SER A 2 6.48 -7.06 16.72
N PHE A 3 6.60 -8.36 16.58
CA PHE A 3 6.45 -8.99 15.29
C PHE A 3 5.08 -8.69 14.69
N GLU A 4 4.07 -8.70 15.54
CA GLU A 4 2.71 -8.41 15.10
C GLU A 4 2.59 -7.02 14.52
N THR A 5 3.22 -6.06 15.17
CA THR A 5 3.17 -4.68 14.72
C THR A 5 3.83 -4.55 13.36
N ILE A 6 4.95 -5.22 13.19
CA ILE A 6 5.68 -5.16 11.93
C ILE A 6 4.83 -5.73 10.80
N VAL A 7 4.20 -6.86 11.05
CA VAL A 7 3.35 -7.50 10.05
C VAL A 7 2.19 -6.60 9.69
N THR A 8 1.56 -5.99 10.70
CA THR A 8 0.43 -5.12 10.46
C THR A 8 0.83 -3.93 9.60
N VAL A 9 1.95 -3.32 9.92
CA VAL A 9 2.43 -2.17 9.17
C VAL A 9 2.73 -2.54 7.73
N VAL A 10 3.36 -3.69 7.54
CA VAL A 10 3.70 -4.15 6.20
C VAL A 10 2.44 -4.38 5.38
N VAL A 11 1.44 -4.99 5.99
CA VAL A 11 0.19 -5.26 5.29
C VAL A 11 -0.49 -3.96 4.88
N ILE A 12 -0.54 -2.99 5.79
CA ILE A 12 -1.16 -1.71 5.51
C ILE A 12 -0.44 -1.01 4.37
N VAL A 13 0.88 -1.01 4.41
CA VAL A 13 1.69 -0.37 3.37
C VAL A 13 1.44 -1.02 2.02
N LEU A 14 1.37 -2.34 2.01
CA LEU A 14 1.14 -3.07 0.77
C LEU A 14 -0.23 -2.73 0.18
N ILE A 15 -1.24 -2.65 1.03
CA ILE A 15 -2.58 -2.32 0.56
C ILE A 15 -2.61 -0.91 0.00
N VAL A 16 -2.00 0.03 0.70
CA VAL A 16 -1.97 1.41 0.27
C VAL A 16 -1.24 1.53 -1.07
N LEU A 17 -0.10 0.88 -1.18
CA LEU A 17 0.68 0.92 -2.41
C LEU A 17 -0.09 0.31 -3.56
N PHE A 18 -0.81 -0.77 -3.28
CA PHE A 18 -1.58 -1.46 -4.30
C PHE A 18 -2.69 -0.55 -4.83
N VAL A 19 -3.41 0.06 -3.90
CA VAL A 19 -4.52 0.94 -4.26
C VAL A 19 -4.01 2.17 -5.01
N LEU A 20 -2.96 2.78 -4.50
CA LEU A 20 -2.38 3.96 -5.14
C LEU A 20 -1.82 3.62 -6.50
N GLY A 21 -1.18 2.48 -6.61
CA GLY A 21 -0.63 2.06 -7.88
C GLY A 21 -1.71 1.83 -8.92
N PHE A 22 -2.80 1.24 -8.49
CA PHE A 22 -3.90 0.95 -9.38
C PHE A 22 -4.58 2.24 -9.84
N PHE A 23 -4.83 3.13 -8.90
CA PHE A 23 -5.47 4.39 -9.20
C PHE A 23 -4.54 5.31 -9.97
N GLY A 24 -3.29 5.33 -9.55
CA GLY A 24 -2.30 6.20 -10.16
C GLY A 24 -2.09 5.91 -11.63
N ARG A 25 -2.19 4.64 -11.98
CA ARG A 25 -2.02 4.28 -13.36
C ARG A 25 -3.02 4.98 -14.24
N GLY A 26 -4.25 4.91 -13.91
CA GLY A 26 -5.28 5.52 -14.69
C GLY A 26 -5.18 7.02 -14.70
N ARG A 27 -4.83 7.58 -13.56
CA ARG A 27 -4.75 9.01 -13.47
C ARG A 27 -3.55 9.57 -14.16
N MET A 28 -2.47 8.89 -14.03
CA MET A 28 -1.26 9.35 -14.61
C MET A 28 -1.36 9.57 -16.08
N ARG A 29 -2.18 8.81 -16.67
CA ARG A 29 -2.36 8.94 -18.08
C ARG A 29 -2.76 10.33 -18.48
N GLY A 30 -3.69 10.80 -17.76
CA GLY A 30 -4.23 12.09 -18.00
C GLY A 30 -3.24 13.13 -17.70
#